data_595e545299a8861c23657d44626c8afa
#
_entry.id   595e545299a8861c23657d44626c8afa
#
_cell.length_a   1.000
_cell.length_b   1.000
_cell.length_c   1.000
_cell.angle_alpha   90.00
_cell.angle_beta   90.00
_cell.angle_gamma   90.00
#
_symmetry.space_group_name_H-M   'P 1'
#
loop_
_entity.id
_entity.type
_entity.pdbx_description
1 polymer ?
#
loop_
_entity_poly.entity_id
_entity_poly.type
_entity_poly.pdbx_seq_one_letter_code
_entity_poly.pdbx_strand_id
1 'polypeptide(L)'
;MMSRGALAGLLVLGLTACASAKDTAPADPNLSCLLHQPATYIDSLKQLPAAIRAELLKTAGAMADRGEFFNAGDVVEKPAPFNRFIRGGAVGGYWFVWYEHGGIAYWHQIAIFALDPNGRAHVIANQTATQRDLCAATDELLK
;
A
#
# COMPACT_ATOMS: atom_id res chain seq x y z
N MET A 1 55.27 37.06 -44.50
CA MET A 1 55.34 36.03 -43.47
C MET A 1 53.89 35.77 -42.98
N MET A 2 53.37 34.62 -43.30
CA MET A 2 51.98 34.22 -43.11
C MET A 2 51.81 33.60 -41.72
N SER A 3 50.89 34.11 -40.90
CA SER A 3 50.49 33.45 -39.65
C SER A 3 49.09 32.86 -39.82
N ARG A 4 48.98 31.55 -39.69
CA ARG A 4 47.74 30.78 -39.76
C ARG A 4 47.13 30.73 -38.36
N GLY A 5 45.98 31.33 -38.16
CA GLY A 5 45.16 31.16 -36.97
C GLY A 5 44.27 29.91 -37.10
N ALA A 6 44.41 28.96 -36.18
CA ALA A 6 43.55 27.79 -36.10
C ALA A 6 42.31 28.14 -35.25
N LEU A 7 41.13 28.03 -35.84
CA LEU A 7 39.86 28.04 -35.12
C LEU A 7 39.61 26.63 -34.52
N ALA A 8 39.61 26.55 -33.20
CA ALA A 8 39.16 25.35 -32.48
C ALA A 8 37.63 25.49 -32.28
N GLY A 9 36.85 24.67 -33.00
CA GLY A 9 35.42 24.52 -32.82
C GLY A 9 35.08 23.70 -31.59
N LEU A 10 34.44 24.29 -30.63
CA LEU A 10 33.94 23.60 -29.42
C LEU A 10 32.61 22.94 -29.75
N LEU A 11 32.59 21.62 -29.85
CA LEU A 11 31.38 20.83 -30.05
C LEU A 11 30.72 20.59 -28.69
N VAL A 12 29.63 21.32 -28.40
CA VAL A 12 28.81 21.10 -27.20
C VAL A 12 27.85 19.97 -27.51
N LEU A 13 28.12 18.75 -26.98
CA LEU A 13 27.15 17.67 -26.94
C LEU A 13 26.11 17.98 -25.86
N GLY A 14 24.91 18.38 -26.30
CA GLY A 14 23.75 18.47 -25.43
C GLY A 14 23.26 17.08 -25.03
N LEU A 15 23.46 16.66 -23.76
CA LEU A 15 22.76 15.53 -23.18
C LEU A 15 21.30 15.92 -22.93
N THR A 16 20.40 15.50 -23.79
CA THR A 16 18.96 15.50 -23.53
C THR A 16 18.66 14.38 -22.50
N ALA A 17 18.54 14.77 -21.23
CA ALA A 17 18.02 13.88 -20.19
C ALA A 17 16.54 13.63 -20.51
N CYS A 18 16.19 12.42 -20.98
CA CYS A 18 14.82 11.92 -20.97
C CYS A 18 14.37 11.80 -19.52
N ALA A 19 13.61 12.76 -19.01
CA ALA A 19 12.87 12.61 -17.77
C ALA A 19 11.81 11.55 -18.01
N SER A 20 12.02 10.35 -17.44
CA SER A 20 10.97 9.34 -17.36
C SER A 20 9.81 9.93 -16.57
N ALA A 21 8.68 10.18 -17.24
CA ALA A 21 7.43 10.46 -16.57
C ALA A 21 7.13 9.23 -15.68
N LYS A 22 7.19 9.40 -14.37
CA LYS A 22 6.63 8.42 -13.45
C LYS A 22 5.16 8.37 -13.76
N ASP A 23 4.66 7.25 -14.27
CA ASP A 23 3.24 6.94 -14.34
C ASP A 23 2.67 7.09 -12.93
N THR A 24 2.09 8.25 -12.66
CA THR A 24 1.39 8.50 -11.41
C THR A 24 0.06 7.77 -11.54
N ALA A 25 0.00 6.55 -11.02
CA ALA A 25 -1.27 5.85 -10.89
C ALA A 25 -2.29 6.77 -10.21
N PRO A 26 -3.58 6.74 -10.61
CA PRO A 26 -4.61 7.55 -9.97
C PRO A 26 -4.55 7.34 -8.46
N ALA A 27 -4.62 8.45 -7.69
CA ALA A 27 -4.62 8.36 -6.25
C ALA A 27 -5.81 7.52 -5.79
N ASP A 28 -5.55 6.46 -5.02
CA ASP A 28 -6.60 5.65 -4.43
C ASP A 28 -7.39 6.52 -3.44
N PRO A 29 -8.71 6.71 -3.63
CA PRO A 29 -9.53 7.54 -2.75
C PRO A 29 -9.48 7.07 -1.29
N ASN A 30 -9.23 5.78 -1.04
CA ASN A 30 -9.09 5.24 0.30
C ASN A 30 -7.80 5.70 1.02
N LEU A 31 -6.81 6.20 0.30
CA LEU A 31 -5.59 6.73 0.90
C LEU A 31 -5.73 8.18 1.40
N SER A 32 -6.75 8.90 0.95
CA SER A 32 -7.02 10.29 1.32
C SER A 32 -8.10 10.43 2.41
N CYS A 33 -8.90 9.40 2.64
CA CYS A 33 -9.93 9.47 3.68
C CYS A 33 -9.32 9.35 5.09
N LEU A 34 -10.00 9.91 6.07
CA LEU A 34 -9.62 9.87 7.48
C LEU A 34 -10.77 9.30 8.30
N LEU A 35 -10.43 8.50 9.32
CA LEU A 35 -11.39 8.00 10.31
C LEU A 35 -11.91 9.16 11.16
N HIS A 36 -13.13 9.02 11.71
CA HIS A 36 -13.72 10.00 12.62
C HIS A 36 -12.94 10.09 13.94
N GLN A 37 -12.42 8.96 14.43
CA GLN A 37 -11.55 8.95 15.61
C GLN A 37 -10.10 9.28 15.21
N PRO A 38 -9.35 9.96 16.10
CA PRO A 38 -7.92 10.18 15.87
C PRO A 38 -7.18 8.86 15.64
N ALA A 39 -6.48 8.76 14.54
CA ALA A 39 -5.73 7.56 14.14
C ALA A 39 -4.29 7.89 13.75
N THR A 40 -3.38 6.97 14.04
CA THR A 40 -2.02 7.00 13.48
C THR A 40 -1.99 6.07 12.29
N TYR A 41 -1.72 6.60 11.11
CA TYR A 41 -1.71 5.83 9.86
C TYR A 41 -0.32 5.29 9.55
N ILE A 42 -0.29 4.11 8.92
CA ILE A 42 0.90 3.49 8.36
C ILE A 42 0.66 3.11 6.91
N ASP A 43 1.69 3.22 6.10
CA ASP A 43 1.63 3.03 4.65
C ASP A 43 2.44 1.82 4.15
N SER A 44 2.95 0.99 5.06
CA SER A 44 3.68 -0.24 4.75
C SER A 44 3.34 -1.35 5.75
N LEU A 45 3.20 -2.56 5.25
CA LEU A 45 3.01 -3.78 6.03
C LEU A 45 4.13 -3.96 7.08
N LYS A 46 5.33 -3.47 6.80
CA LYS A 46 6.51 -3.56 7.68
C LYS A 46 6.38 -2.69 8.93
N GLN A 47 5.54 -1.66 8.90
CA GLN A 47 5.29 -0.75 10.03
C GLN A 47 4.28 -1.30 11.04
N LEU A 48 3.56 -2.39 10.71
CA LEU A 48 2.70 -3.08 11.66
C LEU A 48 3.52 -3.68 12.81
N PRO A 49 3.01 -3.64 14.05
CA PRO A 49 3.55 -4.44 15.13
C PRO A 49 3.69 -5.91 14.71
N ALA A 50 4.79 -6.55 15.12
CA ALA A 50 5.11 -7.91 14.68
C ALA A 50 3.97 -8.91 14.95
N ALA A 51 3.31 -8.81 16.11
CA ALA A 51 2.18 -9.66 16.48
C ALA A 51 0.97 -9.44 15.56
N ILE A 52 0.61 -8.18 15.27
CA ILE A 52 -0.49 -7.84 14.35
C ILE A 52 -0.18 -8.37 12.95
N ARG A 53 1.04 -8.14 12.46
CA ARG A 53 1.46 -8.62 11.13
C ARG A 53 1.42 -10.15 11.05
N ALA A 54 1.89 -10.85 12.06
CA ALA A 54 1.85 -12.31 12.10
C ALA A 54 0.41 -12.85 12.08
N GLU A 55 -0.49 -12.26 12.86
CA GLU A 55 -1.90 -12.68 12.89
C GLU A 55 -2.62 -12.31 11.58
N LEU A 56 -2.32 -11.16 10.98
CA LEU A 56 -2.83 -10.79 9.66
C LEU A 56 -2.43 -11.83 8.60
N LEU A 57 -1.14 -12.18 8.52
CA LEU A 57 -0.65 -13.14 7.52
C LEU A 57 -1.17 -14.56 7.77
N LYS A 58 -1.42 -14.92 9.01
CA LYS A 58 -2.07 -16.19 9.35
C LYS A 58 -3.54 -16.21 8.89
N THR A 59 -4.24 -15.09 9.02
CA THR A 59 -5.68 -14.98 8.68
C THR A 59 -5.90 -14.79 7.19
N ALA A 60 -5.14 -13.90 6.55
CA ALA A 60 -5.30 -13.52 5.15
C ALA A 60 -4.40 -14.32 4.20
N GLY A 61 -3.35 -14.95 4.69
CA GLY A 61 -2.31 -15.57 3.89
C GLY A 61 -1.22 -14.59 3.44
N ALA A 62 -0.42 -15.01 2.44
CA ALA A 62 0.64 -14.17 1.90
C ALA A 62 0.10 -12.84 1.36
N MET A 63 0.85 -11.77 1.59
CA MET A 63 0.43 -10.42 1.24
C MET A 63 1.61 -9.60 0.71
N ALA A 64 1.41 -8.93 -0.42
CA ALA A 64 2.33 -7.93 -0.97
C ALA A 64 2.21 -6.63 -0.18
N ASP A 65 3.28 -5.86 -0.10
CA ASP A 65 3.23 -4.52 0.50
C ASP A 65 2.58 -3.53 -0.49
N ARG A 66 2.23 -2.35 -0.02
CA ARG A 66 1.65 -1.30 -0.85
C ARG A 66 2.59 -0.95 -2.00
N GLY A 67 2.03 -0.92 -3.22
CA GLY A 67 2.78 -0.64 -4.44
C GLY A 67 3.56 -1.82 -5.00
N GLU A 68 3.63 -2.95 -4.30
CA GLU A 68 4.21 -4.18 -4.84
C GLU A 68 3.21 -4.90 -5.75
N PHE A 69 3.74 -5.74 -6.62
CA PHE A 69 2.92 -6.56 -7.51
C PHE A 69 2.16 -7.64 -6.72
N PHE A 70 0.90 -7.84 -7.09
CA PHE A 70 0.06 -8.95 -6.62
C PHE A 70 -0.82 -9.45 -7.78
N ASN A 71 -1.37 -10.64 -7.66
CA ASN A 71 -2.27 -11.20 -8.66
C ASN A 71 -3.69 -10.66 -8.43
N ALA A 72 -4.01 -9.54 -9.09
CA ALA A 72 -5.30 -8.87 -8.96
C ALA A 72 -6.46 -9.61 -9.67
N GLY A 73 -6.16 -10.37 -10.72
CA GLY A 73 -7.13 -11.14 -11.52
C GLY A 73 -7.02 -12.65 -11.31
N ASP A 74 -7.80 -13.38 -12.06
CA ASP A 74 -7.85 -14.85 -12.08
C ASP A 74 -6.67 -15.48 -12.82
N VAL A 75 -5.98 -14.70 -13.65
CA VAL A 75 -4.79 -15.14 -14.37
C VAL A 75 -3.55 -14.88 -13.52
N VAL A 76 -2.85 -15.94 -13.16
CA VAL A 76 -1.58 -15.85 -12.43
C VAL A 76 -0.47 -15.55 -13.43
N GLU A 77 -0.06 -14.29 -13.52
CA GLU A 77 1.00 -13.85 -14.43
C GLU A 77 2.39 -14.26 -13.93
N LYS A 78 2.60 -14.25 -12.63
CA LYS A 78 3.85 -14.65 -11.97
C LYS A 78 3.59 -15.05 -10.51
N PRO A 79 4.51 -15.79 -9.87
CA PRO A 79 4.41 -16.10 -8.45
C PRO A 79 4.36 -14.83 -7.61
N ALA A 80 3.19 -14.52 -7.07
CA ALA A 80 2.94 -13.37 -6.20
C ALA A 80 1.69 -13.63 -5.35
N PRO A 81 1.53 -12.94 -4.22
CA PRO A 81 0.32 -13.05 -3.42
C PRO A 81 -0.94 -12.60 -4.18
N PHE A 82 -2.10 -13.05 -3.71
CA PHE A 82 -3.40 -12.52 -4.14
C PHE A 82 -3.87 -11.36 -3.25
N ASN A 83 -3.19 -11.09 -2.15
CA ASN A 83 -3.52 -9.97 -1.26
C ASN A 83 -2.45 -8.89 -1.37
N ARG A 84 -2.87 -7.63 -1.27
CA ARG A 84 -1.96 -6.48 -1.20
C ARG A 84 -2.44 -5.49 -0.14
N PHE A 85 -1.53 -5.10 0.74
CA PHE A 85 -1.74 -4.08 1.75
C PHE A 85 -2.03 -2.72 1.11
N ILE A 86 -3.07 -2.04 1.60
CA ILE A 86 -3.45 -0.68 1.17
C ILE A 86 -2.94 0.32 2.21
N ARG A 87 -3.41 0.20 3.44
CA ARG A 87 -3.10 1.09 4.57
C ARG A 87 -3.47 0.40 5.87
N GLY A 88 -2.86 0.82 6.96
CA GLY A 88 -3.25 0.42 8.30
C GLY A 88 -3.05 1.55 9.28
N GLY A 89 -3.28 1.27 10.55
CA GLY A 89 -3.03 2.23 11.60
C GLY A 89 -3.57 1.81 12.96
N ALA A 90 -3.27 2.64 13.96
CA ALA A 90 -3.77 2.50 15.31
C ALA A 90 -4.86 3.53 15.58
N VAL A 91 -5.95 3.11 16.21
CA VAL A 91 -7.10 3.94 16.55
C VAL A 91 -7.79 3.38 17.80
N GLY A 92 -7.97 4.21 18.86
CA GLY A 92 -8.75 3.84 20.04
C GLY A 92 -8.29 2.56 20.74
N GLY A 93 -7.01 2.18 20.69
CA GLY A 93 -6.49 0.93 21.26
C GLY A 93 -6.58 -0.27 20.31
N TYR A 94 -7.13 -0.11 19.14
CA TYR A 94 -7.20 -1.10 18.09
C TYR A 94 -6.20 -0.82 16.97
N TRP A 95 -5.94 -1.84 16.16
CA TRP A 95 -5.23 -1.74 14.89
C TRP A 95 -6.19 -2.10 13.78
N PHE A 96 -6.27 -1.26 12.74
CA PHE A 96 -6.97 -1.60 11.51
C PHE A 96 -5.97 -1.87 10.38
N VAL A 97 -6.36 -2.73 9.47
CA VAL A 97 -5.63 -3.00 8.23
C VAL A 97 -6.61 -3.08 7.09
N TRP A 98 -6.35 -2.32 6.06
CA TRP A 98 -7.04 -2.41 4.78
C TRP A 98 -6.16 -3.11 3.78
N TYR A 99 -6.72 -4.08 3.10
CA TYR A 99 -6.05 -4.77 2.02
C TYR A 99 -7.03 -5.13 0.93
N GLU A 100 -6.50 -5.33 -0.29
CA GLU A 100 -7.25 -5.79 -1.42
C GLU A 100 -6.96 -7.27 -1.67
N HIS A 101 -7.95 -7.98 -2.13
CA HIS A 101 -7.87 -9.37 -2.52
C HIS A 101 -8.17 -9.49 -4.00
N GLY A 102 -7.26 -10.11 -4.75
CA GLY A 102 -7.40 -10.43 -6.15
C GLY A 102 -7.88 -11.87 -6.37
N GLY A 103 -7.81 -12.32 -7.60
CA GLY A 103 -8.27 -13.64 -8.02
C GLY A 103 -9.57 -13.55 -8.83
N ILE A 104 -10.41 -14.59 -8.78
CA ILE A 104 -11.66 -14.66 -9.55
C ILE A 104 -12.63 -13.53 -9.22
N ALA A 105 -12.61 -13.07 -7.95
CA ALA A 105 -13.34 -11.90 -7.51
C ALA A 105 -12.37 -10.93 -6.82
N TYR A 106 -12.48 -9.66 -7.15
CA TYR A 106 -11.69 -8.60 -6.52
C TYR A 106 -12.55 -7.84 -5.49
N TRP A 107 -12.03 -7.70 -4.26
CA TRP A 107 -12.70 -6.95 -3.19
C TRP A 107 -11.68 -6.31 -2.23
N HIS A 108 -12.17 -5.37 -1.44
CA HIS A 108 -11.42 -4.82 -0.31
C HIS A 108 -11.80 -5.52 0.98
N GLN A 109 -10.86 -5.62 1.89
CA GLN A 109 -11.02 -6.24 3.20
C GLN A 109 -10.58 -5.29 4.30
N ILE A 110 -11.32 -5.29 5.40
CA ILE A 110 -11.00 -4.59 6.63
C ILE A 110 -10.76 -5.64 7.71
N ALA A 111 -9.57 -5.62 8.31
CA ALA A 111 -9.27 -6.42 9.48
C ALA A 111 -9.00 -5.49 10.68
N ILE A 112 -9.66 -5.77 11.80
CA ILE A 112 -9.47 -5.06 13.06
C ILE A 112 -8.84 -6.02 14.07
N PHE A 113 -7.80 -5.54 14.77
CA PHE A 113 -7.06 -6.30 15.75
C PHE A 113 -6.99 -5.55 17.08
N ALA A 114 -6.92 -6.32 18.16
CA ALA A 114 -6.50 -5.84 19.47
C ALA A 114 -5.23 -6.56 19.91
N LEU A 115 -4.42 -5.90 20.73
CA LEU A 115 -3.33 -6.53 21.47
C LEU A 115 -3.81 -6.79 22.91
N ASP A 116 -3.63 -8.01 23.39
CA ASP A 116 -3.85 -8.31 24.79
C ASP A 116 -2.71 -7.76 25.67
N PRO A 117 -2.85 -7.77 27.02
CA PRO A 117 -1.78 -7.30 27.93
C PRO A 117 -0.44 -8.05 27.78
N ASN A 118 -0.43 -9.23 27.18
CA ASN A 118 0.76 -10.02 26.91
C ASN A 118 1.34 -9.72 25.51
N GLY A 119 0.75 -8.77 24.75
CA GLY A 119 1.20 -8.38 23.42
C GLY A 119 0.79 -9.34 22.30
N ARG A 120 -0.17 -10.25 22.55
CA ARG A 120 -0.70 -11.13 21.50
C ARG A 120 -1.79 -10.42 20.73
N ALA A 121 -1.78 -10.59 19.40
CA ALA A 121 -2.81 -10.05 18.55
C ALA A 121 -4.04 -10.97 18.48
N HIS A 122 -5.21 -10.36 18.50
CA HIS A 122 -6.49 -11.03 18.31
C HIS A 122 -7.27 -10.32 17.23
N VAL A 123 -7.87 -11.08 16.31
CA VAL A 123 -8.81 -10.56 15.31
C VAL A 123 -10.11 -10.20 16.01
N ILE A 124 -10.50 -8.93 15.92
CA ILE A 124 -11.79 -8.42 16.45
C ILE A 124 -12.84 -8.43 15.35
N ALA A 125 -12.46 -8.04 14.13
CA ALA A 125 -13.31 -8.09 12.96
C ALA A 125 -12.47 -8.39 11.71
N ASN A 126 -13.06 -9.11 10.76
CA ASN A 126 -12.49 -9.35 9.44
C ASN A 126 -13.65 -9.35 8.44
N GLN A 127 -13.84 -8.26 7.74
CA GLN A 127 -15.03 -8.01 6.93
C GLN A 127 -14.68 -7.53 5.53
N THR A 128 -15.35 -8.10 4.54
CA THR A 128 -15.29 -7.61 3.17
C THR A 128 -15.97 -6.25 3.08
N ALA A 129 -15.26 -5.27 2.56
CA ALA A 129 -15.84 -3.97 2.26
C ALA A 129 -16.40 -3.99 0.84
N THR A 130 -17.71 -3.88 0.73
CA THR A 130 -18.41 -3.78 -0.57
C THR A 130 -18.34 -2.37 -1.15
N GLN A 131 -17.94 -1.40 -0.35
CA GLN A 131 -17.86 0.02 -0.70
C GLN A 131 -16.40 0.44 -0.89
N ARG A 132 -16.21 1.42 -1.77
CA ARG A 132 -14.89 2.03 -2.02
C ARG A 132 -14.39 2.89 -0.84
N ASP A 133 -15.27 3.22 0.09
CA ASP A 133 -14.93 4.01 1.27
C ASP A 133 -14.63 3.10 2.46
N LEU A 134 -13.37 2.73 2.60
CA LEU A 134 -12.87 1.94 3.71
C LEU A 134 -12.92 2.68 5.05
N CYS A 135 -12.88 4.03 5.05
CA CYS A 135 -12.98 4.81 6.27
C CYS A 135 -14.35 4.63 6.94
N ALA A 136 -15.44 4.88 6.19
CA ALA A 136 -16.78 4.77 6.74
C ALA A 136 -17.07 3.35 7.27
N ALA A 137 -16.66 2.33 6.53
CA ALA A 137 -16.82 0.95 6.95
C ALA A 137 -15.99 0.61 8.20
N THR A 138 -14.78 1.18 8.33
CA THR A 138 -13.94 1.00 9.52
C THR A 138 -14.55 1.72 10.72
N ASP A 139 -15.04 2.95 10.55
CA ASP A 139 -15.72 3.71 11.61
C ASP A 139 -16.95 2.97 12.16
N GLU A 140 -17.68 2.25 11.31
CA GLU A 140 -18.80 1.40 11.74
C GLU A 140 -18.32 0.21 12.61
N LEU A 141 -17.20 -0.41 12.27
CA LEU A 141 -16.66 -1.54 13.03
C LEU A 141 -16.03 -1.14 14.37
N LEU A 142 -15.73 0.14 14.56
CA LEU A 142 -15.09 0.68 15.77
C LEU A 142 -16.07 1.38 16.72
N LYS A 143 -17.38 1.34 16.45
CA LYS A 143 -18.44 1.86 17.33
C LYS A 143 -18.68 0.92 18.50
#